data_20b51a10c060ad452fdabe1bb7cc32fd
#
_entry.id   20b51a10c060ad452fdabe1bb7cc32fd
#
_cell.length_a   1.000
_cell.length_b   1.000
_cell.length_c   1.000
_cell.angle_alpha   90.00
_cell.angle_beta   90.00
_cell.angle_gamma   90.00
#
_symmetry.space_group_name_H-M   'P 1'
#
loop_
_entity.id
_entity.type
_entity.pdbx_description
1 polymer ?
#
loop_
_entity_poly.entity_id
_entity_poly.type
_entity_poly.pdbx_seq_one_letter_code
_entity_poly.pdbx_strand_id
1 'polypeptide(L)'
;MSNAQIRIYIVFGHVGSLALAGYHLNQNYILMKKHNFYAGPSILSQYTLDKTVEGIRDFAGTGLSVLEISHRSKEFVACINDTIALVKELLEVPEGYKVIFLGGGASMQFTMVPMNLMNKKSAYLNTGEWAGRALREARFYGEAVEVASSKDKMFNYIPKNYVVPDDADYFHITTNNTIYGTEMKKDPDVGVPLVGDMSSDIFSRPVDVSKYSVIYAGAQKNIAPAGVTLLIIKEDALGKVSRPIPTILDYRSHIKAESMFNTPPVFAVFAAQQTLRWLKGLGGVKAIQKINIEKAAMLYDEIERNKLFVSTIKDPEDRSLMNICFVMAEEYRELEQEFVDFAKSKGIMGITGHRIVGGFRASTYNALPVESVKALVDVMKEFEART
;
A
#
# COMPACT_ATOMS: atom_id res chain seq x y z
N MET A 1 -15.32 24.87 35.08
CA MET A 1 -14.95 23.76 34.18
C MET A 1 -13.83 22.98 34.85
N SER A 2 -14.13 21.77 35.34
CA SER A 2 -13.30 21.01 36.27
C SER A 2 -12.11 20.34 35.57
N ASN A 3 -10.90 20.63 36.06
CA ASN A 3 -9.69 19.91 35.69
C ASN A 3 -9.74 18.51 36.29
N ALA A 4 -9.90 17.49 35.43
CA ALA A 4 -9.76 16.11 35.87
C ALA A 4 -8.26 15.78 35.99
N GLN A 5 -7.78 15.62 37.19
CA GLN A 5 -6.44 15.09 37.49
C GLN A 5 -6.50 13.56 37.48
N ILE A 6 -5.78 12.90 36.56
CA ILE A 6 -5.56 11.44 36.59
C ILE A 6 -4.35 11.20 37.51
N ARG A 7 -4.59 10.57 38.66
CA ARG A 7 -3.53 10.07 39.57
C ARG A 7 -3.29 8.58 39.26
N ILE A 8 -2.11 8.25 38.84
CA ILE A 8 -1.66 6.85 38.71
C ILE A 8 -0.93 6.48 39.99
N TYR A 9 -1.43 5.52 40.75
CA TYR A 9 -0.78 4.94 41.91
C TYR A 9 -0.09 3.65 41.51
N ILE A 10 1.24 3.58 41.66
CA ILE A 10 1.99 2.32 41.57
C ILE A 10 2.23 1.85 42.98
N VAL A 11 1.67 0.71 43.36
CA VAL A 11 1.87 0.07 44.67
C VAL A 11 2.98 -0.96 44.53
N PHE A 12 4.15 -0.67 45.09
CA PHE A 12 5.18 -1.68 45.37
C PHE A 12 5.05 -2.16 46.80
N GLY A 13 4.90 -3.45 46.99
CA GLY A 13 4.89 -4.09 48.28
C GLY A 13 6.30 -4.14 48.93
N HIS A 14 6.33 -3.63 50.15
CA HIS A 14 7.32 -3.74 51.18
C HIS A 14 8.74 -3.17 51.06
N VAL A 15 8.98 -2.29 52.00
CA VAL A 15 10.18 -1.76 52.71
C VAL A 15 10.67 -0.39 52.25
N GLY A 16 10.51 0.58 53.17
CA GLY A 16 11.23 1.85 53.18
C GLY A 16 10.53 3.03 52.51
N SER A 17 10.40 4.13 53.24
CA SER A 17 9.77 5.37 52.80
C SER A 17 10.28 5.82 51.41
N LEU A 18 9.48 5.69 50.40
CA LEU A 18 9.74 6.24 49.07
C LEU A 18 8.95 7.54 48.91
N ALA A 19 9.66 8.61 48.71
CA ALA A 19 9.09 9.89 48.33
C ALA A 19 8.33 9.76 46.99
N LEU A 20 7.07 10.15 46.99
CA LEU A 20 6.22 10.23 45.79
C LEU A 20 6.80 11.32 44.86
N ALA A 21 7.56 10.94 43.87
CA ALA A 21 7.88 11.82 42.76
C ALA A 21 6.66 11.97 41.87
N GLY A 22 5.93 13.06 42.05
CA GLY A 22 4.85 13.45 41.14
C GLY A 22 5.41 13.83 39.78
N TYR A 23 5.22 13.00 38.77
CA TYR A 23 5.44 13.38 37.40
C TYR A 23 4.31 14.33 36.97
N HIS A 24 4.57 15.64 36.99
CA HIS A 24 3.74 16.59 36.28
C HIS A 24 4.00 16.46 34.77
N LEU A 25 3.15 15.76 34.07
CA LEU A 25 3.06 15.87 32.62
C LEU A 25 2.58 17.29 32.29
N ASN A 26 3.50 18.10 31.82
CA ASN A 26 3.23 19.46 31.38
C ASN A 26 2.33 19.39 30.13
N GLN A 27 1.03 19.73 30.26
CA GLN A 27 -0.01 19.62 29.23
C GLN A 27 0.12 20.66 28.10
N ASN A 28 1.22 21.37 28.00
CA ASN A 28 1.41 22.44 27.01
C ASN A 28 2.27 22.06 25.80
N TYR A 29 2.50 20.78 25.52
CA TYR A 29 2.97 20.40 24.19
C TYR A 29 1.78 20.42 23.23
N ILE A 30 1.53 21.55 22.57
CA ILE A 30 0.78 21.55 21.31
C ILE A 30 1.64 20.74 20.35
N LEU A 31 1.40 19.44 20.29
CA LEU A 31 2.04 18.60 19.30
C LEU A 31 1.63 19.10 17.93
N MET A 32 2.58 19.71 17.23
CA MET A 32 2.36 20.13 15.84
C MET A 32 1.83 18.93 15.05
N LYS A 33 0.68 19.07 14.39
CA LYS A 33 0.09 18.03 13.55
C LYS A 33 1.12 17.57 12.52
N LYS A 34 1.39 16.28 12.50
CA LYS A 34 2.30 15.67 11.51
C LYS A 34 1.52 15.21 10.29
N HIS A 35 2.05 15.52 9.12
CA HIS A 35 1.53 15.10 7.81
C HIS A 35 2.43 13.99 7.27
N ASN A 36 1.91 12.76 7.23
CA ASN A 36 2.68 11.55 6.94
C ASN A 36 2.60 11.17 5.46
N PHE A 37 3.67 11.43 4.70
CA PHE A 37 3.82 11.09 3.28
C PHE A 37 4.69 9.85 3.03
N TYR A 38 4.99 9.04 4.04
CA TYR A 38 5.79 7.83 3.87
C TYR A 38 5.13 6.85 2.90
N ALA A 39 5.99 6.20 2.08
CA ALA A 39 5.54 5.29 1.02
C ALA A 39 5.16 3.87 1.49
N GLY A 40 5.50 3.53 2.72
CA GLY A 40 5.14 2.24 3.32
C GLY A 40 6.20 1.72 4.33
N PRO A 41 5.77 1.27 5.52
CA PRO A 41 4.40 1.40 6.06
C PRO A 41 3.90 2.82 6.02
N SER A 42 2.64 3.00 5.60
CA SER A 42 2.08 4.30 5.31
C SER A 42 1.05 4.75 6.37
N ILE A 43 0.46 5.91 6.14
CA ILE A 43 -0.61 6.43 6.98
C ILE A 43 -1.84 5.52 6.98
N LEU A 44 -2.46 5.39 8.14
CA LEU A 44 -3.80 4.79 8.31
C LEU A 44 -4.80 5.90 8.67
N SER A 45 -6.08 5.67 8.37
CA SER A 45 -7.14 6.60 8.77
C SER A 45 -7.26 6.65 10.29
N GLN A 46 -7.68 7.79 10.84
CA GLN A 46 -7.92 7.92 12.28
C GLN A 46 -8.95 6.88 12.75
N TYR A 47 -9.99 6.64 11.96
CA TYR A 47 -10.97 5.58 12.24
C TYR A 47 -10.30 4.21 12.40
N THR A 48 -9.40 3.84 11.48
CA THR A 48 -8.67 2.55 11.56
C THR A 48 -7.82 2.48 12.82
N LEU A 49 -7.11 3.56 13.15
CA LEU A 49 -6.27 3.63 14.35
C LEU A 49 -7.11 3.46 15.63
N ASP A 50 -8.20 4.21 15.75
CA ASP A 50 -9.06 4.16 16.93
C ASP A 50 -9.68 2.76 17.10
N LYS A 51 -10.19 2.16 16.01
CA LYS A 51 -10.76 0.81 16.04
C LYS A 51 -9.72 -0.28 16.32
N THR A 52 -8.47 -0.09 15.87
CA THR A 52 -7.41 -1.04 16.24
C THR A 52 -7.03 -0.92 17.71
N VAL A 53 -7.01 0.28 18.29
CA VAL A 53 -6.79 0.46 19.73
C VAL A 53 -7.93 -0.19 20.55
N GLU A 54 -9.19 -0.04 20.14
CA GLU A 54 -10.32 -0.73 20.77
C GLU A 54 -10.10 -2.25 20.74
N GLY A 55 -9.76 -2.83 19.58
CA GLY A 55 -9.53 -4.27 19.44
C GLY A 55 -8.28 -4.79 20.18
N ILE A 56 -7.26 -3.94 20.41
CA ILE A 56 -6.13 -4.30 21.29
C ILE A 56 -6.57 -4.39 22.74
N ARG A 57 -7.52 -3.57 23.20
CA ARG A 57 -8.04 -3.59 24.55
C ARG A 57 -9.02 -4.72 24.78
N ASP A 58 -9.94 -4.92 23.84
CA ASP A 58 -10.98 -5.95 23.89
C ASP A 58 -11.46 -6.29 22.48
N PHE A 59 -11.04 -7.43 21.97
CA PHE A 59 -11.44 -7.89 20.65
C PHE A 59 -12.83 -8.54 20.69
N ALA A 60 -13.80 -7.89 20.08
CA ALA A 60 -15.16 -8.37 19.90
C ALA A 60 -15.90 -8.75 21.23
N GLY A 61 -15.56 -8.09 22.34
CA GLY A 61 -16.19 -8.33 23.65
C GLY A 61 -15.76 -9.64 24.32
N THR A 62 -14.60 -10.18 23.92
CA THR A 62 -14.09 -11.45 24.48
C THR A 62 -13.31 -11.28 25.78
N GLY A 63 -12.98 -10.05 26.18
CA GLY A 63 -12.05 -9.77 27.26
C GLY A 63 -10.58 -10.04 26.91
N LEU A 64 -10.28 -10.42 25.65
CA LEU A 64 -8.92 -10.66 25.14
C LEU A 64 -8.55 -9.64 24.07
N SER A 65 -7.25 -9.37 23.96
CA SER A 65 -6.70 -8.55 22.88
C SER A 65 -6.71 -9.28 21.53
N VAL A 66 -6.89 -8.54 20.43
CA VAL A 66 -6.67 -9.07 19.08
C VAL A 66 -5.24 -9.59 18.88
N LEU A 67 -4.28 -9.18 19.71
CA LEU A 67 -2.88 -9.62 19.65
C LEU A 67 -2.67 -11.03 20.22
N GLU A 68 -3.59 -11.51 21.05
CA GLU A 68 -3.48 -12.80 21.77
C GLU A 68 -4.61 -13.78 21.43
N ILE A 69 -5.63 -13.34 20.65
CA ILE A 69 -6.77 -14.20 20.28
C ILE A 69 -6.31 -15.32 19.33
N SER A 70 -6.86 -16.52 19.52
CA SER A 70 -6.63 -17.60 18.57
C SER A 70 -7.23 -17.28 17.19
N HIS A 71 -6.44 -17.46 16.12
CA HIS A 71 -6.94 -17.31 14.75
C HIS A 71 -8.05 -18.33 14.38
N ARG A 72 -8.30 -19.33 15.24
CA ARG A 72 -9.37 -20.34 15.09
C ARG A 72 -10.59 -20.04 15.96
N SER A 73 -10.57 -18.96 16.74
CA SER A 73 -11.75 -18.54 17.48
C SER A 73 -12.86 -18.10 16.52
N LYS A 74 -14.12 -18.25 16.96
CA LYS A 74 -15.27 -17.83 16.14
C LYS A 74 -15.25 -16.32 15.82
N GLU A 75 -14.71 -15.52 16.73
CA GLU A 75 -14.60 -14.06 16.58
C GLU A 75 -13.60 -13.70 15.48
N PHE A 76 -12.44 -14.36 15.44
CA PHE A 76 -11.47 -14.08 14.37
C PHE A 76 -11.90 -14.69 13.02
N VAL A 77 -12.53 -15.86 13.01
CA VAL A 77 -13.14 -16.44 11.79
C VAL A 77 -14.19 -15.48 11.23
N ALA A 78 -15.04 -14.89 12.08
CA ALA A 78 -15.99 -13.88 11.66
C ALA A 78 -15.27 -12.62 11.10
N CYS A 79 -14.19 -12.18 11.75
CA CYS A 79 -13.40 -11.03 11.31
C CYS A 79 -12.80 -11.24 9.89
N ILE A 80 -12.13 -12.38 9.67
CA ILE A 80 -11.51 -12.62 8.36
C ILE A 80 -12.55 -12.82 7.26
N ASN A 81 -13.68 -13.47 7.55
CA ASN A 81 -14.77 -13.63 6.60
C ASN A 81 -15.44 -12.30 6.22
N ASP A 82 -15.65 -11.41 7.20
CA ASP A 82 -16.13 -10.04 6.93
C ASP A 82 -15.12 -9.25 6.10
N THR A 83 -13.82 -9.41 6.38
CA THR A 83 -12.75 -8.76 5.59
C THR A 83 -12.78 -9.23 4.13
N ILE A 84 -12.93 -10.54 3.90
CA ILE A 84 -13.08 -11.12 2.56
C ILE A 84 -14.33 -10.58 1.87
N ALA A 85 -15.44 -10.50 2.57
CA ALA A 85 -16.70 -9.97 2.03
C ALA A 85 -16.57 -8.49 1.63
N LEU A 86 -15.90 -7.67 2.47
CA LEU A 86 -15.62 -6.26 2.17
C LEU A 86 -14.72 -6.10 0.93
N VAL A 87 -13.70 -6.93 0.76
CA VAL A 87 -12.88 -6.92 -0.46
C VAL A 87 -13.73 -7.21 -1.68
N LYS A 88 -14.56 -8.27 -1.61
CA LYS A 88 -15.44 -8.67 -2.73
C LYS A 88 -16.44 -7.56 -3.08
N GLU A 89 -17.04 -6.94 -2.09
CA GLU A 89 -17.99 -5.85 -2.30
C GLU A 89 -17.32 -4.61 -2.89
N LEU A 90 -16.22 -4.14 -2.30
CA LEU A 90 -15.56 -2.89 -2.69
C LEU A 90 -14.90 -2.95 -4.08
N LEU A 91 -14.45 -4.12 -4.51
CA LEU A 91 -13.83 -4.33 -5.82
C LEU A 91 -14.76 -5.04 -6.81
N GLU A 92 -16.03 -5.26 -6.45
CA GLU A 92 -17.01 -5.92 -7.30
C GLU A 92 -16.47 -7.26 -7.83
N VAL A 93 -15.80 -8.06 -6.95
CA VAL A 93 -15.13 -9.32 -7.33
C VAL A 93 -16.14 -10.34 -7.83
N PRO A 94 -16.01 -10.82 -9.09
CA PRO A 94 -16.99 -11.73 -9.67
C PRO A 94 -16.94 -13.14 -9.06
N GLU A 95 -17.96 -13.95 -9.36
CA GLU A 95 -17.95 -15.38 -9.05
C GLU A 95 -16.78 -16.10 -9.72
N GLY A 96 -16.32 -17.22 -9.12
CA GLY A 96 -15.15 -17.97 -9.58
C GLY A 96 -13.82 -17.40 -9.08
N TYR A 97 -13.85 -16.32 -8.28
CA TYR A 97 -12.65 -15.76 -7.64
C TYR A 97 -12.63 -16.05 -6.14
N LYS A 98 -11.43 -16.27 -5.63
CA LYS A 98 -11.15 -16.41 -4.19
C LYS A 98 -10.32 -15.21 -3.71
N VAL A 99 -10.69 -14.71 -2.54
CA VAL A 99 -9.94 -13.70 -1.82
C VAL A 99 -9.25 -14.38 -0.63
N ILE A 100 -7.93 -14.23 -0.54
CA ILE A 100 -7.14 -14.78 0.56
C ILE A 100 -6.14 -13.76 1.10
N PHE A 101 -5.75 -13.98 2.35
CA PHE A 101 -4.76 -13.18 3.07
C PHE A 101 -3.57 -14.06 3.46
N LEU A 102 -2.36 -13.68 3.02
CA LEU A 102 -1.13 -14.43 3.27
C LEU A 102 -0.10 -13.56 3.99
N GLY A 103 0.90 -14.19 4.62
CA GLY A 103 2.13 -13.53 5.03
C GLY A 103 3.13 -13.37 3.88
N GLY A 104 4.29 -12.76 4.15
CA GLY A 104 5.42 -12.69 3.21
C GLY A 104 5.48 -11.46 2.29
N GLY A 105 4.44 -10.62 2.28
CA GLY A 105 4.38 -9.42 1.46
C GLY A 105 4.34 -9.71 -0.06
N ALA A 106 4.32 -8.66 -0.87
CA ALA A 106 4.39 -8.78 -2.33
C ALA A 106 5.65 -9.51 -2.81
N SER A 107 6.76 -9.41 -2.08
CA SER A 107 8.00 -10.11 -2.45
C SER A 107 7.85 -11.64 -2.45
N MET A 108 7.02 -12.21 -1.57
CA MET A 108 6.70 -13.64 -1.63
C MET A 108 5.90 -13.97 -2.88
N GLN A 109 5.08 -13.05 -3.38
CA GLN A 109 4.27 -13.27 -4.58
C GLN A 109 5.12 -13.28 -5.86
N PHE A 110 6.28 -12.62 -5.87
CA PHE A 110 7.20 -12.69 -7.01
C PHE A 110 7.65 -14.14 -7.31
N THR A 111 7.73 -14.99 -6.28
CA THR A 111 8.04 -16.40 -6.44
C THR A 111 6.79 -17.31 -6.48
N MET A 112 5.74 -17.00 -5.68
CA MET A 112 4.53 -17.82 -5.64
C MET A 112 3.73 -17.76 -6.96
N VAL A 113 3.64 -16.59 -7.60
CA VAL A 113 2.95 -16.44 -8.89
C VAL A 113 3.53 -17.38 -9.95
N PRO A 114 4.83 -17.31 -10.32
CA PRO A 114 5.38 -18.23 -11.31
C PRO A 114 5.35 -19.69 -10.86
N MET A 115 5.49 -19.96 -9.56
CA MET A 115 5.39 -21.32 -9.05
C MET A 115 4.01 -21.95 -9.31
N ASN A 116 2.93 -21.16 -9.18
CA ASN A 116 1.55 -21.63 -9.31
C ASN A 116 0.96 -21.52 -10.73
N LEU A 117 1.48 -20.62 -11.56
CA LEU A 117 0.88 -20.31 -12.86
C LEU A 117 1.77 -20.63 -14.08
N MET A 118 3.10 -20.66 -13.93
CA MET A 118 4.03 -20.77 -15.04
C MET A 118 4.42 -22.21 -15.33
N ASN A 119 4.11 -22.70 -16.50
CA ASN A 119 4.62 -24.00 -16.97
C ASN A 119 5.93 -23.83 -17.74
N LYS A 120 5.96 -22.93 -18.72
CA LYS A 120 7.10 -22.74 -19.64
C LYS A 120 7.53 -21.28 -19.74
N LYS A 121 6.59 -20.40 -20.03
CA LYS A 121 6.86 -19.02 -20.40
C LYS A 121 5.96 -18.05 -19.68
N SER A 122 6.49 -16.91 -19.26
CA SER A 122 5.74 -15.77 -18.76
C SER A 122 6.23 -14.48 -19.38
N ALA A 123 5.36 -13.49 -19.45
CA ALA A 123 5.64 -12.17 -20.00
C ALA A 123 5.58 -11.10 -18.91
N TYR A 124 6.44 -10.10 -18.99
CA TYR A 124 6.53 -9.01 -18.00
C TYR A 124 6.66 -7.65 -18.66
N LEU A 125 5.89 -6.69 -18.18
CA LEU A 125 6.11 -5.27 -18.46
C LEU A 125 6.99 -4.67 -17.36
N ASN A 126 8.24 -4.34 -17.71
CA ASN A 126 9.20 -3.83 -16.73
C ASN A 126 9.13 -2.30 -16.63
N THR A 127 8.29 -1.81 -15.72
CA THR A 127 8.08 -0.38 -15.47
C THR A 127 8.77 0.13 -14.20
N GLY A 128 9.63 -0.67 -13.57
CA GLY A 128 10.34 -0.24 -12.36
C GLY A 128 10.99 -1.36 -11.57
N GLU A 129 11.53 -1.01 -10.42
CA GLU A 129 12.27 -1.92 -9.55
C GLU A 129 11.44 -3.17 -9.16
N TRP A 130 10.15 -2.98 -8.81
CA TRP A 130 9.31 -4.09 -8.38
C TRP A 130 8.96 -5.04 -9.51
N ALA A 131 8.61 -4.51 -10.69
CA ALA A 131 8.41 -5.30 -11.90
C ALA A 131 9.67 -6.07 -12.28
N GLY A 132 10.83 -5.41 -12.22
CA GLY A 132 12.13 -6.04 -12.50
C GLY A 132 12.48 -7.15 -11.49
N ARG A 133 12.09 -7.01 -10.21
CA ARG A 133 12.25 -8.09 -9.21
C ARG A 133 11.35 -9.26 -9.51
N ALA A 134 10.07 -9.02 -9.80
CA ALA A 134 9.14 -10.08 -10.16
C ALA A 134 9.63 -10.86 -11.39
N LEU A 135 10.11 -10.14 -12.43
CA LEU A 135 10.72 -10.75 -13.61
C LEU A 135 11.94 -11.62 -13.26
N ARG A 136 12.84 -11.17 -12.38
CA ARG A 136 14.01 -11.95 -11.96
C ARG A 136 13.64 -13.23 -11.24
N GLU A 137 12.66 -13.18 -10.35
CA GLU A 137 12.18 -14.37 -9.62
C GLU A 137 11.52 -15.36 -10.56
N ALA A 138 10.76 -14.92 -11.55
CA ALA A 138 10.12 -15.80 -12.52
C ALA A 138 11.12 -16.65 -13.34
N ARG A 139 12.33 -16.13 -13.58
CA ARG A 139 13.40 -16.83 -14.31
C ARG A 139 13.87 -18.12 -13.65
N PHE A 140 13.60 -18.29 -12.35
CA PHE A 140 13.87 -19.58 -11.68
C PHE A 140 12.90 -20.69 -12.07
N TYR A 141 11.78 -20.36 -12.71
CA TYR A 141 10.68 -21.28 -13.01
C TYR A 141 10.55 -21.60 -14.50
N GLY A 142 11.14 -20.81 -15.39
CA GLY A 142 11.08 -20.99 -16.83
C GLY A 142 11.52 -19.75 -17.60
N GLU A 143 11.11 -19.63 -18.86
CA GLU A 143 11.39 -18.48 -19.69
C GLU A 143 10.54 -17.27 -19.24
N ALA A 144 11.18 -16.22 -18.72
CA ALA A 144 10.50 -14.98 -18.37
C ALA A 144 10.94 -13.87 -19.34
N VAL A 145 10.02 -13.44 -20.20
CA VAL A 145 10.25 -12.48 -21.27
C VAL A 145 9.92 -11.07 -20.81
N GLU A 146 10.85 -10.13 -20.95
CA GLU A 146 10.58 -8.71 -20.82
C GLU A 146 10.04 -8.19 -22.16
N VAL A 147 8.71 -7.98 -22.25
CA VAL A 147 8.06 -7.56 -23.50
C VAL A 147 8.29 -6.09 -23.82
N ALA A 148 8.47 -5.27 -22.80
CA ALA A 148 8.90 -3.87 -22.91
C ALA A 148 9.43 -3.38 -21.56
N SER A 149 10.23 -2.32 -21.60
CA SER A 149 10.78 -1.68 -20.41
C SER A 149 10.91 -0.17 -20.64
N SER A 150 10.69 0.60 -19.59
CA SER A 150 10.97 2.05 -19.56
C SER A 150 12.30 2.40 -18.88
N LYS A 151 13.18 1.43 -18.72
CA LYS A 151 14.49 1.59 -18.09
C LYS A 151 15.39 2.60 -18.82
N ASP A 152 15.22 2.73 -20.14
CA ASP A 152 15.94 3.68 -21.01
C ASP A 152 15.81 5.14 -20.55
N LYS A 153 14.66 5.48 -19.91
CA LYS A 153 14.39 6.80 -19.33
C LYS A 153 14.15 6.73 -17.82
N MET A 154 14.87 5.88 -17.11
CA MET A 154 14.77 5.73 -15.66
C MET A 154 13.33 5.50 -15.18
N PHE A 155 12.55 4.74 -15.94
CA PHE A 155 11.16 4.37 -15.63
C PHE A 155 10.18 5.55 -15.44
N ASN A 156 10.39 6.64 -16.20
CA ASN A 156 9.57 7.85 -16.12
C ASN A 156 8.38 7.86 -17.08
N TYR A 157 8.05 6.74 -17.70
CA TYR A 157 6.88 6.55 -18.55
C TYR A 157 6.39 5.10 -18.53
N ILE A 158 5.17 4.84 -19.00
CA ILE A 158 4.62 3.51 -19.21
C ILE A 158 4.78 3.13 -20.70
N PRO A 159 5.47 2.04 -21.05
CA PRO A 159 5.54 1.56 -22.44
C PRO A 159 4.14 1.25 -22.97
N LYS A 160 3.82 1.70 -24.18
CA LYS A 160 2.47 1.53 -24.80
C LYS A 160 2.63 0.60 -25.99
N ASN A 161 3.35 0.43 -26.82
CA ASN A 161 3.38 -0.41 -28.03
C ASN A 161 4.22 -1.67 -27.82
N TYR A 162 3.71 -2.66 -27.12
CA TYR A 162 4.35 -3.94 -26.90
C TYR A 162 3.44 -5.10 -27.34
N VAL A 163 4.04 -6.23 -27.66
CA VAL A 163 3.36 -7.46 -28.02
C VAL A 163 3.61 -8.49 -26.93
N VAL A 164 2.53 -9.03 -26.36
CA VAL A 164 2.61 -10.14 -25.41
C VAL A 164 2.58 -11.44 -26.20
N PRO A 165 3.55 -12.36 -26.00
CA PRO A 165 3.50 -13.68 -26.66
C PRO A 165 2.20 -14.41 -26.31
N ASP A 166 1.50 -14.93 -27.30
CA ASP A 166 0.24 -15.68 -27.16
C ASP A 166 0.43 -17.06 -26.51
N ASP A 167 1.66 -17.57 -26.46
CA ASP A 167 2.04 -18.78 -25.76
C ASP A 167 2.53 -18.54 -24.31
N ALA A 168 2.39 -17.32 -23.78
CA ALA A 168 2.74 -17.03 -22.40
C ALA A 168 1.68 -17.59 -21.43
N ASP A 169 2.13 -18.26 -20.38
CA ASP A 169 1.27 -18.79 -19.31
C ASP A 169 0.56 -17.64 -18.55
N TYR A 170 1.20 -16.46 -18.49
CA TYR A 170 0.62 -15.21 -17.98
C TYR A 170 1.44 -14.00 -18.41
N PHE A 171 0.79 -12.83 -18.34
CA PHE A 171 1.42 -11.52 -18.44
C PHE A 171 1.36 -10.78 -17.11
N HIS A 172 2.50 -10.29 -16.62
CA HIS A 172 2.62 -9.60 -15.33
C HIS A 172 2.83 -8.10 -15.53
N ILE A 173 2.06 -7.30 -14.76
CA ILE A 173 2.19 -5.85 -14.68
C ILE A 173 2.28 -5.39 -13.23
N THR A 174 2.94 -4.24 -13.02
CA THR A 174 2.89 -3.47 -11.78
C THR A 174 2.11 -2.20 -12.05
N THR A 175 0.89 -2.09 -11.52
CA THR A 175 -0.07 -1.06 -11.90
C THR A 175 0.33 0.33 -11.45
N ASN A 176 1.03 0.44 -10.31
CA ASN A 176 1.56 1.70 -9.79
C ASN A 176 2.98 1.55 -9.26
N ASN A 177 3.90 2.37 -9.75
CA ASN A 177 5.31 2.32 -9.42
C ASN A 177 5.65 3.28 -8.26
N THR A 178 5.68 2.77 -7.07
CA THR A 178 5.91 3.49 -5.81
C THR A 178 7.20 4.31 -5.79
N ILE A 179 8.24 3.87 -6.53
CA ILE A 179 9.57 4.49 -6.52
C ILE A 179 9.68 5.59 -7.57
N TYR A 180 9.08 5.39 -8.74
CA TYR A 180 9.28 6.26 -9.90
C TYR A 180 8.09 7.19 -10.17
N GLY A 181 6.89 6.86 -9.65
CA GLY A 181 5.71 7.72 -9.75
C GLY A 181 4.90 7.55 -11.02
N THR A 182 5.04 6.43 -11.73
CA THR A 182 4.17 6.08 -12.87
C THR A 182 3.02 5.17 -12.44
N GLU A 183 1.86 5.32 -13.07
CA GLU A 183 0.65 4.53 -12.82
C GLU A 183 -0.08 4.21 -14.12
N MET A 184 -0.51 2.96 -14.26
CA MET A 184 -1.35 2.51 -15.37
C MET A 184 -2.81 2.90 -15.10
N LYS A 185 -3.35 3.83 -15.87
CA LYS A 185 -4.75 4.29 -15.73
C LYS A 185 -5.77 3.31 -16.32
N LYS A 186 -5.32 2.46 -17.25
CA LYS A 186 -6.13 1.46 -17.93
C LYS A 186 -5.44 0.11 -17.86
N ASP A 187 -6.21 -0.90 -17.48
CA ASP A 187 -5.71 -2.27 -17.49
C ASP A 187 -5.54 -2.75 -18.93
N PRO A 188 -4.41 -3.40 -19.29
CA PRO A 188 -4.20 -3.88 -20.64
C PRO A 188 -5.22 -4.96 -21.02
N ASP A 189 -5.62 -4.97 -22.28
CA ASP A 189 -6.41 -6.05 -22.87
C ASP A 189 -5.47 -6.97 -23.65
N VAL A 190 -5.25 -8.16 -23.10
CA VAL A 190 -4.28 -9.14 -23.62
C VAL A 190 -4.92 -10.52 -23.70
N GLY A 191 -4.53 -11.29 -24.71
CA GLY A 191 -5.08 -12.63 -24.96
C GLY A 191 -4.63 -13.73 -23.99
N VAL A 192 -3.81 -13.41 -22.98
CA VAL A 192 -3.25 -14.35 -22.00
C VAL A 192 -3.66 -13.96 -20.57
N PRO A 193 -3.57 -14.90 -19.59
CA PRO A 193 -3.87 -14.61 -18.20
C PRO A 193 -3.09 -13.38 -17.67
N LEU A 194 -3.80 -12.38 -17.11
CA LEU A 194 -3.17 -11.17 -16.57
C LEU A 194 -2.90 -11.32 -15.06
N VAL A 195 -1.72 -10.90 -14.61
CA VAL A 195 -1.32 -10.83 -13.21
C VAL A 195 -0.96 -9.40 -12.85
N GLY A 196 -1.56 -8.86 -11.79
CA GLY A 196 -1.34 -7.49 -11.33
C GLY A 196 -0.72 -7.39 -9.95
N ASP A 197 0.44 -6.69 -9.85
CA ASP A 197 0.90 -6.13 -8.58
C ASP A 197 0.21 -4.79 -8.37
N MET A 198 -0.78 -4.77 -7.47
CA MET A 198 -1.52 -3.58 -7.08
C MET A 198 -1.15 -3.08 -5.68
N SER A 199 0.04 -3.41 -5.19
CA SER A 199 0.44 -3.11 -3.81
C SER A 199 0.28 -1.63 -3.44
N SER A 200 0.47 -0.70 -4.38
CA SER A 200 0.43 0.72 -4.06
C SER A 200 -0.81 1.48 -4.57
N ASP A 201 -1.70 0.81 -5.29
CA ASP A 201 -2.92 1.44 -5.82
C ASP A 201 -4.21 0.62 -5.64
N ILE A 202 -4.14 -0.56 -4.99
CA ILE A 202 -5.35 -1.34 -4.66
C ILE A 202 -6.35 -0.47 -3.88
N PHE A 203 -7.63 -0.54 -4.22
CA PHE A 203 -8.73 0.28 -3.67
C PHE A 203 -8.62 1.80 -3.91
N SER A 204 -7.69 2.27 -4.74
CA SER A 204 -7.57 3.70 -5.06
C SER A 204 -8.47 4.14 -6.21
N ARG A 205 -8.82 3.20 -7.09
CA ARG A 205 -9.67 3.35 -8.27
C ARG A 205 -10.49 2.08 -8.52
N PRO A 206 -11.61 2.14 -9.25
CA PRO A 206 -12.27 0.94 -9.75
C PRO A 206 -11.33 0.10 -10.62
N VAL A 207 -11.42 -1.21 -10.49
CA VAL A 207 -10.65 -2.20 -11.25
C VAL A 207 -11.61 -3.24 -11.78
N ASP A 208 -11.51 -3.59 -13.05
CA ASP A 208 -12.21 -4.74 -13.60
C ASP A 208 -11.44 -6.03 -13.24
N VAL A 209 -11.82 -6.62 -12.10
CA VAL A 209 -11.19 -7.84 -11.59
C VAL A 209 -11.29 -8.99 -12.58
N SER A 210 -12.31 -9.02 -13.44
CA SER A 210 -12.52 -10.10 -14.41
C SER A 210 -11.39 -10.26 -15.44
N LYS A 211 -10.62 -9.20 -15.67
CA LYS A 211 -9.43 -9.21 -16.54
C LYS A 211 -8.23 -9.93 -15.95
N TYR A 212 -8.21 -10.13 -14.64
CA TYR A 212 -7.05 -10.66 -13.94
C TYR A 212 -7.24 -12.12 -13.55
N SER A 213 -6.21 -12.91 -13.73
CA SER A 213 -6.13 -14.25 -13.14
C SER A 213 -5.64 -14.20 -11.69
N VAL A 214 -4.75 -13.26 -11.39
CA VAL A 214 -4.28 -12.98 -10.03
C VAL A 214 -4.06 -11.48 -9.86
N ILE A 215 -4.61 -10.92 -8.79
CA ILE A 215 -4.21 -9.63 -8.25
C ILE A 215 -3.57 -9.89 -6.89
N TYR A 216 -2.43 -9.27 -6.61
CA TYR A 216 -1.86 -9.28 -5.28
C TYR A 216 -1.48 -7.88 -4.82
N ALA A 217 -1.53 -7.65 -3.50
CA ALA A 217 -1.23 -6.36 -2.90
C ALA A 217 -0.64 -6.52 -1.50
N GLY A 218 0.57 -6.01 -1.30
CA GLY A 218 1.13 -5.84 0.05
C GLY A 218 0.34 -4.77 0.82
N ALA A 219 -0.19 -5.12 1.98
CA ALA A 219 -1.17 -4.29 2.69
C ALA A 219 -0.62 -2.98 3.26
N GLN A 220 0.70 -2.88 3.50
CA GLN A 220 1.36 -1.78 4.23
C GLN A 220 1.31 -0.41 3.54
N LYS A 221 0.66 -0.31 2.40
CA LYS A 221 0.50 0.94 1.64
C LYS A 221 -0.91 1.49 1.78
N ASN A 222 -1.91 0.76 1.31
CA ASN A 222 -3.28 1.30 1.20
C ASN A 222 -4.32 0.55 2.04
N ILE A 223 -3.95 -0.53 2.73
CA ILE A 223 -4.91 -1.42 3.39
C ILE A 223 -4.71 -1.51 4.90
N ALA A 224 -3.48 -1.81 5.37
CA ALA A 224 -3.22 -2.21 6.75
C ALA A 224 -1.76 -1.92 7.15
N PRO A 225 -1.35 -2.16 8.41
CA PRO A 225 0.07 -2.29 8.77
C PRO A 225 0.77 -3.39 7.95
N ALA A 226 2.10 -3.38 7.97
CA ALA A 226 2.89 -4.45 7.37
C ALA A 226 2.55 -5.82 8.00
N GLY A 227 2.65 -6.89 7.20
CA GLY A 227 2.52 -8.26 7.67
C GLY A 227 1.55 -9.12 6.86
N VAL A 228 0.60 -8.52 6.17
CA VAL A 228 -0.39 -9.24 5.35
C VAL A 228 -0.30 -8.85 3.89
N THR A 229 -0.59 -9.80 3.01
CA THR A 229 -0.74 -9.62 1.56
C THR A 229 -2.13 -10.08 1.17
N LEU A 230 -2.88 -9.21 0.51
CA LEU A 230 -4.15 -9.53 -0.12
C LEU A 230 -3.89 -10.20 -1.47
N LEU A 231 -4.62 -11.29 -1.76
CA LEU A 231 -4.69 -11.88 -3.09
C LEU A 231 -6.15 -12.07 -3.52
N ILE A 232 -6.39 -11.82 -4.79
CA ILE A 232 -7.65 -12.12 -5.48
C ILE A 232 -7.27 -13.03 -6.65
N ILE A 233 -7.79 -14.26 -6.65
CA ILE A 233 -7.32 -15.32 -7.54
C ILE A 233 -8.51 -15.96 -8.25
N LYS A 234 -8.44 -16.03 -9.56
CA LYS A 234 -9.38 -16.80 -10.38
C LYS A 234 -9.11 -18.28 -10.18
N GLU A 235 -10.10 -19.04 -9.69
CA GLU A 235 -9.90 -20.44 -9.31
C GLU A 235 -9.46 -21.30 -10.49
N ASP A 236 -10.02 -21.08 -11.68
CA ASP A 236 -9.71 -21.82 -12.89
C ASP A 236 -8.30 -21.56 -13.46
N ALA A 237 -7.60 -20.55 -12.96
CA ALA A 237 -6.21 -20.30 -13.31
C ALA A 237 -5.24 -21.27 -12.62
N LEU A 238 -5.67 -21.92 -11.55
CA LEU A 238 -4.83 -22.79 -10.72
C LEU A 238 -4.86 -24.27 -11.15
N GLY A 239 -3.87 -25.03 -10.69
CA GLY A 239 -3.80 -26.48 -10.91
C GLY A 239 -3.34 -26.90 -12.31
N LYS A 240 -2.84 -25.96 -13.12
CA LYS A 240 -2.39 -26.20 -14.50
C LYS A 240 -0.88 -26.45 -14.62
N VAL A 241 -0.10 -26.16 -13.58
CA VAL A 241 1.34 -26.42 -13.59
C VAL A 241 1.65 -27.89 -13.31
N SER A 242 2.61 -28.44 -14.04
CA SER A 242 3.01 -29.85 -13.93
C SER A 242 4.03 -30.13 -12.81
N ARG A 243 4.70 -29.07 -12.31
CA ARG A 243 5.69 -29.21 -11.23
C ARG A 243 5.04 -29.45 -9.87
N PRO A 244 5.69 -30.20 -8.96
CA PRO A 244 5.24 -30.25 -7.58
C PRO A 244 5.40 -28.87 -6.90
N ILE A 245 4.38 -28.44 -6.16
CA ILE A 245 4.39 -27.19 -5.40
C ILE A 245 4.42 -27.54 -3.92
N PRO A 246 5.37 -27.01 -3.12
CA PRO A 246 5.33 -27.16 -1.67
C PRO A 246 4.00 -26.63 -1.13
N THR A 247 3.36 -27.40 -0.23
CA THR A 247 1.99 -27.12 0.22
C THR A 247 1.79 -25.69 0.75
N ILE A 248 2.80 -25.13 1.47
CA ILE A 248 2.77 -23.77 2.00
C ILE A 248 2.86 -22.69 0.91
N LEU A 249 3.30 -23.02 -0.30
CA LEU A 249 3.42 -22.12 -1.44
C LEU A 249 2.33 -22.37 -2.51
N ASP A 250 1.47 -23.37 -2.29
CA ASP A 250 0.35 -23.68 -3.19
C ASP A 250 -0.88 -22.85 -2.82
N TYR A 251 -1.30 -21.96 -3.69
CA TYR A 251 -2.50 -21.15 -3.49
C TYR A 251 -3.75 -21.96 -3.19
N ARG A 252 -3.90 -23.16 -3.78
CA ARG A 252 -5.04 -24.04 -3.53
C ARG A 252 -5.13 -24.49 -2.08
N SER A 253 -3.99 -24.71 -1.42
CA SER A 253 -3.93 -25.07 0.01
C SER A 253 -4.46 -23.93 0.89
N HIS A 254 -4.09 -22.69 0.57
CA HIS A 254 -4.55 -21.49 1.28
C HIS A 254 -6.02 -21.19 1.00
N ILE A 255 -6.49 -21.38 -0.23
CA ILE A 255 -7.91 -21.23 -0.60
C ILE A 255 -8.75 -22.26 0.16
N LYS A 256 -8.36 -23.53 0.16
CA LYS A 256 -9.06 -24.60 0.88
C LYS A 256 -9.14 -24.35 2.37
N ALA A 257 -8.13 -23.71 2.94
CA ALA A 257 -8.06 -23.38 4.36
C ALA A 257 -8.56 -21.96 4.68
N GLU A 258 -9.18 -21.26 3.73
CA GLU A 258 -9.73 -19.91 3.90
C GLU A 258 -8.75 -18.93 4.55
N SER A 259 -7.50 -18.90 4.04
CA SER A 259 -6.36 -18.12 4.56
C SER A 259 -5.77 -18.62 5.89
N MET A 260 -6.29 -19.70 6.46
CA MET A 260 -5.87 -20.21 7.77
C MET A 260 -5.11 -21.56 7.66
N PHE A 261 -4.42 -21.79 6.55
CA PHE A 261 -3.54 -22.94 6.39
C PHE A 261 -2.44 -22.98 7.47
N ASN A 262 -1.84 -21.84 7.73
CA ASN A 262 -1.00 -21.54 8.89
C ASN A 262 -1.56 -20.31 9.60
N THR A 263 -1.05 -19.95 10.76
CA THR A 263 -1.51 -18.75 11.50
C THR A 263 -1.36 -17.50 10.64
N PRO A 264 -2.46 -16.84 10.26
CA PRO A 264 -2.40 -15.59 9.50
C PRO A 264 -1.91 -14.43 10.39
N PRO A 265 -1.51 -13.29 9.82
CA PRO A 265 -1.20 -12.07 10.58
C PRO A 265 -2.48 -11.45 11.18
N VAL A 266 -2.96 -12.01 12.30
CA VAL A 266 -4.27 -11.71 12.93
C VAL A 266 -4.52 -10.20 13.05
N PHE A 267 -3.59 -9.47 13.67
CA PHE A 267 -3.71 -8.03 13.86
C PHE A 267 -3.79 -7.26 12.53
N ALA A 268 -2.96 -7.62 11.55
CA ALA A 268 -2.97 -6.92 10.27
C ALA A 268 -4.25 -7.19 9.47
N VAL A 269 -4.83 -8.40 9.56
CA VAL A 269 -6.14 -8.72 8.99
C VAL A 269 -7.25 -7.91 9.67
N PHE A 270 -7.23 -7.81 10.99
CA PHE A 270 -8.19 -6.98 11.73
C PHE A 270 -8.07 -5.49 11.35
N ALA A 271 -6.85 -4.96 11.26
CA ALA A 271 -6.63 -3.59 10.81
C ALA A 271 -7.12 -3.37 9.36
N ALA A 272 -6.91 -4.36 8.48
CA ALA A 272 -7.45 -4.33 7.12
C ALA A 272 -8.97 -4.25 7.11
N GLN A 273 -9.66 -5.06 7.94
CA GLN A 273 -11.10 -4.97 8.11
C GLN A 273 -11.56 -3.56 8.46
N GLN A 274 -10.90 -2.91 9.43
CA GLN A 274 -11.26 -1.57 9.84
C GLN A 274 -11.04 -0.53 8.74
N THR A 275 -9.94 -0.65 7.99
CA THR A 275 -9.67 0.23 6.84
C THR A 275 -10.73 0.06 5.74
N LEU A 276 -11.11 -1.18 5.43
CA LEU A 276 -12.14 -1.45 4.41
C LEU A 276 -13.53 -0.97 4.86
N ARG A 277 -13.86 -1.10 6.15
CA ARG A 277 -15.09 -0.52 6.71
C ARG A 277 -15.09 1.00 6.62
N TRP A 278 -13.97 1.64 6.93
CA TRP A 278 -13.80 3.08 6.73
C TRP A 278 -14.01 3.48 5.27
N LEU A 279 -13.38 2.77 4.33
CA LEU A 279 -13.51 3.03 2.90
C LEU A 279 -14.96 2.85 2.42
N LYS A 280 -15.64 1.79 2.88
CA LYS A 280 -17.07 1.58 2.60
C LYS A 280 -17.92 2.73 3.13
N GLY A 281 -17.64 3.19 4.36
CA GLY A 281 -18.33 4.34 4.98
C GLY A 281 -18.14 5.66 4.24
N LEU A 282 -17.05 5.83 3.49
CA LEU A 282 -16.81 6.99 2.62
C LEU A 282 -17.58 6.93 1.28
N GLY A 283 -18.27 5.81 0.98
CA GLY A 283 -18.92 5.58 -0.30
C GLY A 283 -18.10 4.72 -1.27
N GLY A 284 -17.09 3.99 -0.76
CA GLY A 284 -16.32 2.98 -1.50
C GLY A 284 -15.30 3.56 -2.46
N VAL A 285 -14.84 2.70 -3.38
CA VAL A 285 -13.71 2.98 -4.27
C VAL A 285 -13.97 4.15 -5.22
N LYS A 286 -15.21 4.32 -5.72
CA LYS A 286 -15.57 5.45 -6.60
C LYS A 286 -15.50 6.80 -5.88
N ALA A 287 -15.83 6.82 -4.59
CA ALA A 287 -15.76 8.04 -3.79
C ALA A 287 -14.32 8.43 -3.47
N ILE A 288 -13.51 7.47 -3.03
CA ILE A 288 -12.10 7.73 -2.70
C ILE A 288 -11.28 8.09 -3.95
N GLN A 289 -11.61 7.56 -5.12
CA GLN A 289 -10.95 7.93 -6.37
C GLN A 289 -11.07 9.43 -6.64
N LYS A 290 -12.24 10.04 -6.43
CA LYS A 290 -12.43 11.48 -6.60
C LYS A 290 -11.52 12.28 -5.66
N ILE A 291 -11.42 11.85 -4.41
CA ILE A 291 -10.53 12.49 -3.42
C ILE A 291 -9.06 12.31 -3.83
N ASN A 292 -8.67 11.14 -4.34
CA ASN A 292 -7.30 10.88 -4.80
C ASN A 292 -6.94 11.75 -6.02
N ILE A 293 -7.87 11.94 -6.96
CA ILE A 293 -7.69 12.84 -8.10
C ILE A 293 -7.50 14.29 -7.63
N GLU A 294 -8.34 14.77 -6.71
CA GLU A 294 -8.21 16.11 -6.11
C GLU A 294 -6.85 16.31 -5.44
N LYS A 295 -6.42 15.36 -4.60
CA LYS A 295 -5.11 15.40 -3.93
C LYS A 295 -3.96 15.47 -4.93
N ALA A 296 -4.00 14.62 -5.96
CA ALA A 296 -2.95 14.55 -6.96
C ALA A 296 -2.91 15.83 -7.81
N ALA A 297 -4.06 16.31 -8.27
CA ALA A 297 -4.16 17.55 -9.04
C ALA A 297 -3.56 18.73 -8.27
N MET A 298 -3.98 18.91 -7.01
CA MET A 298 -3.47 20.00 -6.15
C MET A 298 -1.94 20.01 -6.07
N LEU A 299 -1.30 18.85 -5.94
CA LEU A 299 0.16 18.79 -5.81
C LEU A 299 0.86 18.91 -7.17
N TYR A 300 0.33 18.31 -8.24
CA TYR A 300 0.90 18.47 -9.58
C TYR A 300 0.77 19.91 -10.08
N ASP A 301 -0.36 20.58 -9.85
CA ASP A 301 -0.55 21.98 -10.20
C ASP A 301 0.50 22.87 -9.50
N GLU A 302 0.78 22.60 -8.22
CA GLU A 302 1.82 23.34 -7.50
C GLU A 302 3.22 23.04 -8.05
N ILE A 303 3.55 21.80 -8.36
CA ILE A 303 4.84 21.43 -8.93
C ILE A 303 5.05 22.13 -10.29
N GLU A 304 4.00 22.26 -11.11
CA GLU A 304 4.06 22.92 -12.42
C GLU A 304 4.14 24.44 -12.33
N ARG A 305 3.49 25.03 -11.34
CA ARG A 305 3.50 26.48 -11.08
C ARG A 305 4.83 26.95 -10.49
N ASN A 306 5.40 26.16 -9.58
CA ASN A 306 6.53 26.55 -8.73
C ASN A 306 7.85 26.46 -9.49
N LYS A 307 8.63 27.54 -9.48
CA LYS A 307 9.92 27.62 -10.20
C LYS A 307 10.99 26.66 -9.67
N LEU A 308 10.84 26.20 -8.41
CA LEU A 308 11.85 25.36 -7.74
C LEU A 308 11.72 23.87 -8.07
N PHE A 309 10.54 23.41 -8.52
CA PHE A 309 10.25 21.97 -8.62
C PHE A 309 9.92 21.55 -10.06
N VAL A 310 10.22 20.27 -10.35
CA VAL A 310 9.92 19.66 -11.65
C VAL A 310 9.42 18.24 -11.43
N SER A 311 8.29 17.89 -12.07
CA SER A 311 7.78 16.52 -12.07
C SER A 311 8.74 15.59 -12.83
N THR A 312 9.03 14.41 -12.24
CA THR A 312 9.82 13.38 -12.90
C THR A 312 9.05 12.70 -14.05
N ILE A 313 7.71 12.72 -13.99
CA ILE A 313 6.83 12.12 -14.99
C ILE A 313 6.27 13.24 -15.88
N LYS A 314 6.68 13.22 -17.16
CA LYS A 314 6.32 14.28 -18.12
C LYS A 314 4.91 14.13 -18.66
N ASP A 315 4.51 12.88 -19.06
CA ASP A 315 3.20 12.61 -19.59
C ASP A 315 2.17 12.53 -18.43
N PRO A 316 1.16 13.42 -18.37
CA PRO A 316 0.13 13.39 -17.34
C PRO A 316 -0.65 12.07 -17.29
N GLU A 317 -0.78 11.35 -18.41
CA GLU A 317 -1.44 10.05 -18.45
C GLU A 317 -0.72 8.98 -17.63
N ASP A 318 0.61 9.09 -17.54
CA ASP A 318 1.45 8.13 -16.83
C ASP A 318 1.68 8.50 -15.35
N ARG A 319 1.22 9.69 -14.90
CA ARG A 319 1.41 10.20 -13.52
C ARG A 319 0.63 9.40 -12.50
N SER A 320 1.30 9.01 -11.41
CA SER A 320 0.66 8.34 -10.27
C SER A 320 -0.23 9.30 -9.47
N LEU A 321 -1.41 8.79 -9.06
CA LEU A 321 -2.26 9.45 -8.06
C LEU A 321 -1.83 9.11 -6.63
N MET A 322 -1.01 8.05 -6.46
CA MET A 322 -0.63 7.49 -5.16
C MET A 322 0.78 7.87 -4.72
N ASN A 323 1.71 8.06 -5.67
CA ASN A 323 3.11 8.35 -5.38
C ASN A 323 3.61 9.44 -6.33
N ILE A 324 3.51 10.69 -5.90
CA ILE A 324 3.89 11.84 -6.69
C ILE A 324 5.39 12.08 -6.51
N CYS A 325 6.16 11.87 -7.58
CA CYS A 325 7.61 12.03 -7.58
C CYS A 325 8.00 13.32 -8.31
N PHE A 326 8.89 14.10 -7.69
CA PHE A 326 9.38 15.36 -8.22
C PHE A 326 10.81 15.62 -7.73
N VAL A 327 11.51 16.56 -8.37
CA VAL A 327 12.88 16.95 -8.06
C VAL A 327 12.98 18.47 -8.00
N MET A 328 14.06 19.01 -7.45
CA MET A 328 14.41 20.40 -7.67
C MET A 328 14.71 20.66 -9.16
N ALA A 329 14.33 21.83 -9.68
CA ALA A 329 14.82 22.31 -10.95
C ALA A 329 16.36 22.43 -10.90
N GLU A 330 17.03 22.25 -12.03
CA GLU A 330 18.50 22.12 -12.10
C GLU A 330 19.23 23.28 -11.41
N GLU A 331 18.69 24.51 -11.59
CA GLU A 331 19.25 25.73 -11.04
C GLU A 331 19.14 25.85 -9.50
N TYR A 332 18.32 25.00 -8.89
CA TYR A 332 18.03 25.01 -7.44
C TYR A 332 18.40 23.68 -6.77
N ARG A 333 19.14 22.81 -7.44
CA ARG A 333 19.45 21.45 -6.96
C ARG A 333 20.13 21.44 -5.58
N GLU A 334 20.96 22.44 -5.30
CA GLU A 334 21.63 22.57 -4.00
C GLU A 334 20.67 22.79 -2.83
N LEU A 335 19.43 23.25 -3.09
CA LEU A 335 18.43 23.51 -2.06
C LEU A 335 17.65 22.26 -1.63
N GLU A 336 17.91 21.08 -2.23
CA GLU A 336 17.15 19.86 -1.98
C GLU A 336 17.10 19.51 -0.48
N GLN A 337 18.25 19.50 0.20
CA GLN A 337 18.31 19.19 1.63
C GLN A 337 17.66 20.28 2.49
N GLU A 338 17.83 21.55 2.12
CA GLU A 338 17.23 22.68 2.83
C GLU A 338 15.70 22.60 2.77
N PHE A 339 15.13 22.26 1.61
CA PHE A 339 13.68 22.05 1.49
C PHE A 339 13.19 20.88 2.35
N VAL A 340 13.92 19.75 2.40
CA VAL A 340 13.55 18.61 3.26
C VAL A 340 13.50 19.03 4.72
N ASP A 341 14.51 19.77 5.20
CA ASP A 341 14.60 20.22 6.58
C ASP A 341 13.53 21.26 6.90
N PHE A 342 13.28 22.18 5.97
CA PHE A 342 12.21 23.16 6.07
C PHE A 342 10.83 22.48 6.15
N ALA A 343 10.52 21.58 5.24
CA ALA A 343 9.28 20.83 5.24
C ALA A 343 9.08 20.04 6.55
N LYS A 344 10.15 19.38 7.03
CA LYS A 344 10.14 18.67 8.31
C LYS A 344 9.85 19.61 9.48
N SER A 345 10.41 20.83 9.48
CA SER A 345 10.15 21.85 10.52
C SER A 345 8.68 22.29 10.56
N LYS A 346 7.98 22.19 9.42
CA LYS A 346 6.54 22.47 9.27
C LYS A 346 5.65 21.25 9.51
N GLY A 347 6.22 20.12 9.94
CA GLY A 347 5.48 18.89 10.23
C GLY A 347 5.23 17.98 9.03
N ILE A 348 5.80 18.26 7.88
CA ILE A 348 5.76 17.38 6.70
C ILE A 348 6.79 16.28 6.88
N MET A 349 6.35 15.02 6.86
CA MET A 349 7.18 13.86 7.13
C MET A 349 7.18 12.90 5.93
N GLY A 350 8.36 12.34 5.61
CA GLY A 350 8.47 11.24 4.65
C GLY A 350 8.43 11.63 3.17
N ILE A 351 8.74 12.90 2.83
CA ILE A 351 8.77 13.38 1.43
C ILE A 351 10.08 13.11 0.71
N THR A 352 11.13 12.68 1.39
CA THR A 352 12.41 12.33 0.73
C THR A 352 12.19 11.21 -0.27
N GLY A 353 12.70 11.37 -1.48
CA GLY A 353 12.62 10.38 -2.55
C GLY A 353 13.33 9.07 -2.21
N HIS A 354 13.10 8.06 -3.05
CA HIS A 354 13.78 6.79 -2.83
C HIS A 354 15.27 6.92 -3.18
N ARG A 355 16.15 6.26 -2.39
CA ARG A 355 17.62 6.32 -2.55
C ARG A 355 18.16 6.03 -3.96
N ILE A 356 17.38 5.33 -4.81
CA ILE A 356 17.75 5.03 -6.20
C ILE A 356 17.51 6.23 -7.12
N VAL A 357 16.50 7.07 -6.81
CA VAL A 357 16.03 8.15 -7.69
C VAL A 357 16.46 9.52 -7.15
N GLY A 358 16.55 9.68 -5.83
CA GLY A 358 16.74 10.98 -5.18
C GLY A 358 15.47 11.84 -5.20
N GLY A 359 15.62 13.13 -5.03
CA GLY A 359 14.54 14.11 -5.04
C GLY A 359 13.49 13.86 -3.97
N PHE A 360 12.22 14.03 -4.34
CA PHE A 360 11.08 13.96 -3.44
C PHE A 360 10.04 12.96 -3.91
N ARG A 361 9.29 12.40 -2.95
CA ARG A 361 8.14 11.56 -3.20
C ARG A 361 7.07 11.79 -2.14
N ALA A 362 5.97 12.38 -2.53
CA ALA A 362 4.78 12.48 -1.71
C ALA A 362 3.87 11.28 -1.95
N SER A 363 3.71 10.41 -0.94
CA SER A 363 2.77 9.29 -1.02
C SER A 363 1.40 9.73 -0.53
N THR A 364 0.44 9.77 -1.46
CA THR A 364 -0.92 10.33 -1.28
C THR A 364 -1.98 9.26 -1.18
N TYR A 365 -1.67 8.14 -0.50
CA TYR A 365 -2.58 7.01 -0.35
C TYR A 365 -3.96 7.40 0.17
N ASN A 366 -4.91 6.48 0.09
CA ASN A 366 -6.32 6.73 0.42
C ASN A 366 -6.51 7.42 1.77
N ALA A 367 -5.79 6.97 2.81
CA ALA A 367 -5.94 7.49 4.17
C ALA A 367 -5.30 8.87 4.39
N LEU A 368 -4.50 9.39 3.43
CA LEU A 368 -3.93 10.72 3.56
C LEU A 368 -5.02 11.79 3.37
N PRO A 369 -5.27 12.65 4.37
CA PRO A 369 -6.26 13.73 4.24
C PRO A 369 -5.86 14.77 3.18
N VAL A 370 -6.84 15.38 2.53
CA VAL A 370 -6.64 16.50 1.57
C VAL A 370 -5.88 17.66 2.22
N GLU A 371 -6.15 17.94 3.50
CA GLU A 371 -5.47 18.97 4.29
C GLU A 371 -3.95 18.72 4.42
N SER A 372 -3.52 17.47 4.36
CA SER A 372 -2.09 17.15 4.39
C SER A 372 -1.41 17.55 3.08
N VAL A 373 -2.07 17.32 1.95
CA VAL A 373 -1.55 17.75 0.63
C VAL A 373 -1.55 19.26 0.55
N LYS A 374 -2.61 19.93 1.02
CA LYS A 374 -2.67 21.39 1.10
C LYS A 374 -1.52 21.96 1.95
N ALA A 375 -1.24 21.34 3.12
CA ALA A 375 -0.13 21.76 3.97
C ALA A 375 1.23 21.63 3.25
N LEU A 376 1.45 20.56 2.46
CA LEU A 376 2.66 20.43 1.65
C LEU A 376 2.75 21.51 0.57
N VAL A 377 1.66 21.79 -0.14
CA VAL A 377 1.57 22.87 -1.14
C VAL A 377 1.88 24.22 -0.53
N ASP A 378 1.31 24.54 0.65
CA ASP A 378 1.58 25.79 1.36
C ASP A 378 3.06 25.91 1.75
N VAL A 379 3.68 24.80 2.19
CA VAL A 379 5.12 24.74 2.50
C VAL A 379 5.98 24.95 1.25
N MET A 380 5.60 24.39 0.11
CA MET A 380 6.32 24.59 -1.17
C MET A 380 6.26 26.06 -1.60
N LYS A 381 5.10 26.72 -1.49
CA LYS A 381 4.93 28.14 -1.79
C LYS A 381 5.73 29.02 -0.84
N GLU A 382 5.70 28.72 0.46
CA GLU A 382 6.46 29.47 1.46
C GLU A 382 7.96 29.33 1.20
N PHE A 383 8.43 28.16 0.82
CA PHE A 383 9.84 27.93 0.49
C PHE A 383 10.26 28.70 -0.76
N GLU A 384 9.44 28.67 -1.82
CA GLU A 384 9.68 29.46 -3.04
C GLU A 384 9.78 30.96 -2.78
N ALA A 385 8.91 31.49 -1.90
CA ALA A 385 8.89 32.92 -1.58
C ALA A 385 10.13 33.38 -0.77
N ARG A 386 10.90 32.48 -0.20
CA ARG A 386 12.13 32.75 0.56
C ARG A 386 13.40 32.62 -0.30
N THR A 387 13.29 31.92 -1.43
CA THR A 387 14.33 31.71 -2.44
C THR A 387 14.22 32.75 -3.56
#